data_df89a1d642368d845a1290b33d183ef0
#
_entry.id   df89a1d642368d845a1290b33d183ef0
#
_cell.length_a   1.000
_cell.length_b   1.000
_cell.length_c   1.000
_cell.angle_alpha   90.00
_cell.angle_beta   90.00
_cell.angle_gamma   90.00
#
_symmetry.space_group_name_H-M   'P 1'
#
loop_
_entity.id
_entity.type
_entity.pdbx_description
1 polymer ?
#
loop_
_entity_poly.entity_id
_entity_poly.type
_entity_poly.pdbx_seq_one_letter_code
_entity_poly.pdbx_strand_id
1 'polypeptide(L)'
;LCEGVFDIEVPIDKDGYYTIVVSRPENKPKNATAANGITWMDWGPGEGIGDPRNRKDWGALLMRFMAPRKDWQYSPLQSGDLATSMGPYYPKGYYTSKIKFELEGPRKIETPKNKSSAK
;
A
#
# COMPACT_ATOMS: atom_id res chain seq x y z
N LEU A 1 3.80 12.01 -13.46
CA LEU A 1 2.91 10.86 -13.61
C LEU A 1 2.04 10.71 -12.38
N CYS A 2 0.75 10.58 -12.58
CA CYS A 2 -0.21 10.31 -11.51
C CYS A 2 -0.99 9.05 -11.90
N GLU A 3 -0.94 8.06 -11.05
CA GLU A 3 -1.63 6.79 -11.25
C GLU A 3 -2.47 6.49 -10.01
N GLY A 4 -3.62 5.87 -10.21
CA GLY A 4 -4.51 5.54 -9.10
C GLY A 4 -5.36 4.32 -9.41
N VAL A 5 -5.78 3.64 -8.36
CA VAL A 5 -6.69 2.50 -8.44
C VAL A 5 -7.83 2.69 -7.45
N PHE A 6 -9.01 2.23 -7.82
CA PHE A 6 -10.15 2.17 -6.91
C PHE A 6 -10.20 0.81 -6.21
N ASP A 7 -10.83 0.78 -5.05
CA ASP A 7 -10.99 -0.43 -4.25
C ASP A 7 -11.63 -1.59 -5.02
N ILE A 8 -12.57 -1.28 -5.90
CA ILE A 8 -13.24 -2.31 -6.74
C ILE A 8 -12.31 -2.91 -7.80
N GLU A 9 -11.19 -2.27 -8.10
CA GLU A 9 -10.21 -2.73 -9.08
C GLU A 9 -9.09 -3.56 -8.45
N VAL A 10 -8.97 -3.48 -7.12
CA VAL A 10 -7.87 -4.12 -6.39
C VAL A 10 -8.27 -5.55 -6.04
N PRO A 11 -7.55 -6.56 -6.54
CA PRO A 11 -7.82 -7.94 -6.16
C PRO A 11 -7.49 -8.15 -4.67
N ILE A 12 -8.32 -8.96 -4.04
CA ILE A 12 -8.17 -9.34 -2.63
C ILE A 12 -7.83 -10.82 -2.59
N ASP A 13 -6.83 -11.20 -1.78
CA ASP A 13 -6.47 -12.59 -1.62
C ASP A 13 -7.49 -13.36 -0.75
N LYS A 14 -7.30 -14.66 -0.63
CA LYS A 14 -8.19 -15.55 0.13
C LYS A 14 -8.31 -15.16 1.63
N ASP A 15 -7.36 -14.43 2.15
CA ASP A 15 -7.32 -14.01 3.55
C ASP A 15 -7.87 -12.58 3.75
N GLY A 16 -8.36 -11.94 2.67
CA GLY A 16 -8.93 -10.60 2.71
C GLY A 16 -7.91 -9.47 2.61
N TYR A 17 -6.67 -9.77 2.24
CA TYR A 17 -5.61 -8.77 2.07
C TYR A 17 -5.46 -8.38 0.61
N TYR A 18 -5.06 -7.15 0.39
CA TYR A 18 -4.62 -6.67 -0.91
C TYR A 18 -3.13 -6.31 -0.86
N THR A 19 -2.46 -6.47 -2.00
CA THR A 19 -1.05 -6.15 -2.14
C THR A 19 -0.87 -5.20 -3.29
N ILE A 20 -0.21 -4.08 -3.04
CA ILE A 20 0.15 -3.10 -4.06
C ILE A 20 1.67 -3.10 -4.17
N VAL A 21 2.16 -3.33 -5.38
CA VAL A 21 3.58 -3.24 -5.71
C VAL A 21 3.80 -1.96 -6.50
N VAL A 22 4.69 -1.13 -6.02
CA VAL A 22 5.05 0.13 -6.69
C VAL A 22 6.49 0.05 -7.13
N SER A 23 6.73 0.25 -8.41
CA SER A 23 8.07 0.25 -8.97
C SER A 23 8.12 1.01 -10.29
N ARG A 24 9.32 1.28 -10.76
CA ARG A 24 9.49 1.68 -12.15
C ARG A 24 9.20 0.49 -13.08
N PRO A 25 8.80 0.74 -14.34
CA PRO A 25 8.46 -0.34 -15.27
C PRO A 25 9.57 -1.39 -15.45
N GLU A 26 10.82 -0.96 -15.51
CA GLU A 26 11.96 -1.87 -15.65
C GLU A 26 12.18 -2.79 -14.44
N ASN A 27 11.62 -2.41 -13.29
CA ASN A 27 11.70 -3.17 -12.06
C ASN A 27 10.39 -3.86 -11.69
N LYS A 28 9.44 -3.92 -12.64
CA LYS A 28 8.18 -4.63 -12.40
C LYS A 28 8.43 -6.12 -12.21
N PRO A 29 8.05 -6.69 -11.04
CA PRO A 29 8.17 -8.14 -10.84
C PRO A 29 7.22 -8.91 -11.76
N LYS A 30 7.65 -10.07 -12.23
CA LYS A 30 6.85 -10.92 -13.12
C LYS A 30 5.58 -11.45 -12.43
N ASN A 31 5.64 -11.64 -11.12
CA ASN A 31 4.51 -12.13 -10.32
C ASN A 31 3.57 -11.02 -9.85
N ALA A 32 3.85 -9.76 -10.17
CA ALA A 32 2.98 -8.62 -9.84
C ALA A 32 1.81 -8.55 -10.83
N THR A 33 0.87 -9.48 -10.71
CA THR A 33 -0.28 -9.64 -11.58
C THR A 33 -1.57 -9.79 -10.81
N ALA A 34 -2.68 -9.42 -11.42
CA ALA A 34 -4.01 -9.60 -10.83
C ALA A 34 -4.32 -11.07 -10.52
N ALA A 35 -3.85 -11.99 -11.37
CA ALA A 35 -4.02 -13.42 -11.14
C ALA A 35 -3.36 -13.89 -9.84
N ASN A 36 -2.29 -13.23 -9.41
CA ASN A 36 -1.62 -13.49 -8.14
C ASN A 36 -2.14 -12.61 -7.00
N GLY A 37 -3.24 -11.90 -7.19
CA GLY A 37 -3.81 -11.02 -6.18
C GLY A 37 -3.01 -9.75 -5.93
N ILE A 38 -2.23 -9.30 -6.92
CA ILE A 38 -1.32 -8.16 -6.78
C ILE A 38 -1.69 -7.06 -7.76
N THR A 39 -1.76 -5.84 -7.26
CA THR A 39 -1.90 -4.64 -8.08
C THR A 39 -0.53 -4.00 -8.25
N TRP A 40 -0.13 -3.76 -9.49
CA TRP A 40 1.10 -3.04 -9.78
C TRP A 40 0.79 -1.59 -10.16
N MET A 41 1.56 -0.67 -9.61
CA MET A 41 1.49 0.76 -9.92
C MET A 41 2.86 1.26 -10.38
N ASP A 42 2.84 2.06 -11.44
CA ASP A 42 4.04 2.65 -11.99
C ASP A 42 4.48 3.86 -11.15
N TRP A 43 5.74 3.84 -10.71
CA TRP A 43 6.34 4.97 -10.01
C TRP A 43 6.70 6.12 -10.96
N GLY A 44 6.73 5.86 -12.26
CA GLY A 44 7.09 6.83 -13.27
C GLY A 44 8.60 6.90 -13.53
N PRO A 45 9.00 7.86 -14.36
CA PRO A 45 10.40 7.97 -14.81
C PRO A 45 11.36 8.56 -13.76
N GLY A 46 10.87 8.87 -12.57
CA GLY A 46 11.70 9.43 -11.53
C GLY A 46 11.94 10.93 -11.63
N GLU A 47 11.04 11.64 -12.28
CA GLU A 47 11.05 13.10 -12.31
C GLU A 47 10.13 13.62 -11.21
N GLY A 48 10.68 13.82 -10.04
CA GLY A 48 9.94 14.26 -8.86
C GLY A 48 9.35 15.66 -9.04
N ILE A 49 8.04 15.74 -9.15
CA ILE A 49 7.33 17.01 -9.21
C ILE A 49 7.22 17.57 -7.79
N GLY A 50 7.67 18.79 -7.61
CA GLY A 50 7.52 19.52 -6.35
C GLY A 50 8.59 19.24 -5.30
N ASP A 51 9.60 18.46 -5.59
CA ASP A 51 10.74 18.35 -4.68
C ASP A 51 11.67 19.56 -4.85
N PRO A 52 11.80 20.41 -3.83
CA PRO A 52 12.66 21.60 -3.90
C PRO A 52 14.15 21.26 -4.06
N ARG A 53 14.53 20.02 -3.79
CA ARG A 53 15.91 19.53 -3.95
C ARG A 53 16.15 18.90 -5.31
N ASN A 54 15.15 18.93 -6.20
CA ASN A 54 15.22 18.40 -7.55
C ASN A 54 15.67 16.92 -7.61
N ARG A 55 15.19 16.12 -6.66
CA ARG A 55 15.49 14.68 -6.62
C ARG A 55 14.59 13.93 -7.58
N LYS A 56 15.18 13.21 -8.51
CA LYS A 56 14.45 12.55 -9.60
C LYS A 56 13.53 11.42 -9.14
N ASP A 57 13.80 10.80 -8.00
CA ASP A 57 13.07 9.63 -7.53
C ASP A 57 12.05 9.94 -6.43
N TRP A 58 11.81 11.22 -6.19
CA TRP A 58 10.86 11.64 -5.17
C TRP A 58 9.42 11.48 -5.66
N GLY A 59 8.57 10.96 -4.80
CA GLY A 59 7.15 10.80 -5.07
C GLY A 59 6.37 10.59 -3.79
N ALA A 60 5.08 10.40 -3.91
CA ALA A 60 4.21 10.16 -2.77
C ALA A 60 3.15 9.10 -3.09
N LEU A 61 2.87 8.26 -2.12
CA LEU A 61 1.72 7.36 -2.13
C LEU A 61 0.65 7.95 -1.23
N LEU A 62 -0.54 8.09 -1.79
CA LEU A 62 -1.69 8.63 -1.07
C LEU A 62 -2.80 7.59 -1.03
N MET A 63 -3.38 7.42 0.15
CA MET A 63 -4.57 6.60 0.32
C MET A 63 -5.72 7.52 0.71
N ARG A 64 -6.86 7.37 0.01
CA ARG A 64 -8.03 8.20 0.24
C ARG A 64 -9.21 7.33 0.62
N PHE A 65 -9.88 7.69 1.69
CA PHE A 65 -11.14 7.06 2.12
C PHE A 65 -12.29 7.99 1.75
N MET A 66 -13.22 7.48 0.94
CA MET A 66 -14.37 8.25 0.46
C MET A 66 -15.65 7.72 1.09
N ALA A 67 -16.45 8.63 1.64
CA ALA A 67 -17.77 8.36 2.20
C ALA A 67 -17.80 7.15 3.14
N PRO A 68 -16.92 7.06 4.14
CA PRO A 68 -16.98 5.97 5.09
C PRO A 68 -18.29 6.03 5.90
N ARG A 69 -18.74 4.88 6.39
CA ARG A 69 -19.92 4.82 7.26
C ARG A 69 -19.66 5.65 8.52
N LYS A 70 -20.72 6.27 9.04
CA LYS A 70 -20.62 7.10 10.26
C LYS A 70 -20.11 6.33 11.48
N ASP A 71 -20.41 5.04 11.54
CA ASP A 71 -20.01 4.15 12.61
C ASP A 71 -18.64 3.47 12.40
N TRP A 72 -17.91 3.85 11.37
CA TRP A 72 -16.60 3.27 11.10
C TRP A 72 -15.57 3.72 12.13
N GLN A 73 -15.08 2.78 12.92
CA GLN A 73 -14.21 3.03 14.07
C GLN A 73 -12.74 3.23 13.71
N TYR A 74 -12.34 2.92 12.48
CA TYR A 74 -10.93 2.90 12.07
C TYR A 74 -10.55 4.10 11.20
N SER A 75 -11.25 5.21 11.37
CA SER A 75 -11.00 6.42 10.60
C SER A 75 -9.62 7.01 10.89
N PRO A 76 -8.87 7.42 9.85
CA PRO A 76 -7.61 8.13 10.05
C PRO A 76 -7.78 9.53 10.66
N LEU A 77 -9.01 10.04 10.71
CA LEU A 77 -9.31 11.34 11.31
C LEU A 77 -9.41 11.29 12.83
N GLN A 78 -9.37 10.12 13.43
CA GLN A 78 -9.34 10.03 14.89
C GLN A 78 -8.01 10.56 15.43
N SER A 79 -8.07 11.14 16.61
CA SER A 79 -6.88 11.64 17.29
C SER A 79 -5.96 10.51 17.70
N GLY A 80 -4.64 10.76 17.61
CA GLY A 80 -3.62 9.82 18.05
C GLY A 80 -2.80 9.25 16.91
N ASP A 81 -2.13 8.15 17.18
CA ASP A 81 -1.30 7.46 16.23
C ASP A 81 -2.14 6.76 15.14
N LEU A 82 -1.79 6.99 13.87
CA LEU A 82 -2.51 6.44 12.73
C LEU A 82 -2.56 4.91 12.73
N ALA A 83 -1.47 4.27 13.10
CA ALA A 83 -1.44 2.80 13.15
C ALA A 83 -2.44 2.24 14.16
N THR A 84 -2.59 2.92 15.29
CA THR A 84 -3.57 2.54 16.31
C THR A 84 -4.99 2.88 15.87
N SER A 85 -5.22 4.07 15.32
CA SER A 85 -6.54 4.54 14.90
C SER A 85 -7.11 3.70 13.78
N MET A 86 -6.31 3.35 12.79
CA MET A 86 -6.73 2.57 11.63
C MET A 86 -6.74 1.06 11.88
N GLY A 87 -6.03 0.60 12.91
CA GLY A 87 -6.00 -0.80 13.28
C GLY A 87 -5.67 -1.74 12.11
N PRO A 88 -6.53 -2.72 11.81
CA PRO A 88 -6.26 -3.69 10.73
C PRO A 88 -6.26 -3.07 9.33
N TYR A 89 -6.80 -1.87 9.16
CA TYR A 89 -6.84 -1.17 7.87
C TYR A 89 -5.61 -0.29 7.63
N TYR A 90 -4.70 -0.21 8.60
CA TYR A 90 -3.49 0.57 8.44
C TYR A 90 -2.59 -0.06 7.37
N PRO A 91 -2.25 0.67 6.30
CA PRO A 91 -1.39 0.13 5.26
C PRO A 91 0.02 -0.08 5.77
N LYS A 92 0.61 -1.19 5.43
CA LYS A 92 1.98 -1.53 5.81
C LYS A 92 2.81 -1.75 4.57
N GLY A 93 4.00 -1.23 4.58
CA GLY A 93 4.90 -1.32 3.44
C GLY A 93 6.30 -1.75 3.84
N TYR A 94 7.01 -2.28 2.88
CA TYR A 94 8.42 -2.59 2.99
C TYR A 94 9.09 -2.45 1.63
N TYR A 95 10.39 -2.23 1.66
CA TYR A 95 11.20 -2.21 0.45
C TYR A 95 11.77 -3.59 0.18
N THR A 96 11.80 -3.97 -1.08
CA THR A 96 12.38 -5.24 -1.52
C THR A 96 12.95 -5.09 -2.93
N SER A 97 13.77 -6.03 -3.35
CA SER A 97 14.24 -6.07 -4.73
C SER A 97 13.24 -6.84 -5.60
N LYS A 98 13.29 -6.57 -6.91
CA LYS A 98 12.49 -7.28 -7.90
C LYS A 98 12.69 -8.80 -7.79
N ILE A 99 13.95 -9.24 -7.77
CA ILE A 99 14.29 -10.67 -7.71
C ILE A 99 13.78 -11.32 -6.44
N LYS A 100 13.96 -10.65 -5.30
CA LYS A 100 13.50 -11.18 -4.03
C LYS A 100 11.98 -11.30 -3.98
N PHE A 101 11.28 -10.30 -4.49
CA PHE A 101 9.82 -10.35 -4.55
C PHE A 101 9.32 -11.46 -5.49
N GLU A 102 9.98 -11.67 -6.62
CA GLU A 102 9.63 -12.75 -7.55
C GLU A 102 9.83 -14.15 -6.93
N LEU A 103 10.80 -14.28 -6.02
CA LEU A 103 11.06 -15.54 -5.34
C LEU A 103 10.14 -15.80 -4.15
N GLU A 104 9.87 -14.76 -3.35
CA GLU A 104 9.17 -14.90 -2.06
C GLU A 104 7.67 -14.53 -2.14
N GLY A 105 7.29 -13.73 -3.12
CA GLY A 105 5.94 -13.18 -3.19
C GLY A 105 5.67 -12.12 -2.12
N PRO A 106 4.41 -11.72 -1.96
CA PRO A 106 4.02 -10.74 -0.95
C PRO A 106 4.23 -11.27 0.47
N ARG A 107 4.82 -10.42 1.30
CA ARG A 107 5.01 -10.73 2.72
C ARG A 107 3.80 -10.26 3.51
N LYS A 108 3.18 -11.16 4.25
CA LYS A 108 2.14 -10.78 5.20
C LYS A 108 2.79 -10.13 6.41
N ILE A 109 2.56 -8.84 6.56
CA ILE A 109 3.02 -8.09 7.71
C ILE A 109 1.89 -8.12 8.75
N GLU A 110 2.05 -8.91 9.78
CA GLU A 110 1.05 -8.96 10.85
C GLU A 110 0.95 -7.62 11.56
N THR A 111 -0.28 -7.22 11.84
CA THR A 111 -0.52 -6.08 12.71
C THR A 111 -0.05 -6.47 14.10
N PRO A 112 0.78 -5.66 14.75
CA PRO A 112 1.06 -5.89 16.16
C PRO A 112 -0.27 -6.02 16.89
N LYS A 113 -0.50 -7.14 17.53
CA LYS A 113 -1.69 -7.30 18.35
C LYS A 113 -1.67 -6.19 19.38
N ASN A 114 -2.62 -5.30 19.30
CA ASN A 114 -2.74 -4.24 20.28
C ASN A 114 -2.97 -4.91 21.62
N LYS A 115 -2.06 -4.70 22.58
CA LYS A 115 -2.17 -5.28 23.92
C LYS A 115 -3.47 -4.86 24.62
N SER A 116 -4.07 -3.73 24.24
CA SER A 116 -5.35 -3.26 24.76
C SER A 116 -6.55 -4.01 24.18
N SER A 117 -6.44 -4.68 23.06
CA SER A 117 -7.51 -5.48 22.46
C SER A 117 -7.54 -6.93 22.95
N ALA A 118 -6.58 -7.32 23.76
CA ALA A 118 -6.51 -8.66 24.36
C ALA A 118 -7.38 -8.81 25.64
N LYS A 119 -8.20 -7.81 25.91
CA LYS A 119 -9.13 -7.85 27.04
C LYS A 119 -10.51 -8.32 26.61
#